data_066d5f2613bfa9e25ea3d45b1dadaa06
#
_entry.id   066d5f2613bfa9e25ea3d45b1dadaa06
#
_cell.length_a   1.000
_cell.length_b   1.000
_cell.length_c   1.000
_cell.angle_alpha   90.00
_cell.angle_beta   90.00
_cell.angle_gamma   90.00
#
_symmetry.space_group_name_H-M   'P 1'
#
loop_
_entity.id
_entity.type
_entity.pdbx_description
1 polymer ?
#
loop_
_entity_poly.entity_id
_entity_poly.type
_entity_poly.pdbx_seq_one_letter_code
_entity_poly.pdbx_strand_id
1 'polypeptide(L)'
;MTRYRAAWVLPIARPPIAGGVVTIDRDVIVSVGEYDGGAVEDLGNVAVLPGLVNAHTHLELSWMRGQVPSSTSMPAWAASLMALRRSVSHDPPEPIVHAIQEARAAGTSLVGDVTNTVSTYQPLLDSHLSAALFRELLGFSAPDPDGAIASALQQILELTPVAWLRPSIVPHAPYSVSPALLRAIAKASAGKPVSVHLGESAQELEFLRSGTGEWRALLESLGVWNPSWTPPACGPVEYLERQGLVNDRLLAVHGVRFADDDMNRLRAAGATIVTCPRSNGWTGAGEPPIERFYASGARVAIGTDSLASVDDLNLFAEIAEVRRLAPAIPPSRILRSATLDGAEALGFGRELGALAPGRRAELLSVRVPPGADDVEEYLVSGIQAEQVGWIDQC
;
A
#
# COMPACT_ATOMS: atom_id res chain seq x y z
N MET A 1 -29.31 11.02 12.26
CA MET A 1 -28.24 11.89 11.70
C MET A 1 -27.48 12.54 12.83
N THR A 2 -26.17 12.36 12.89
CA THR A 2 -25.28 13.00 13.87
C THR A 2 -24.41 14.02 13.14
N ARG A 3 -24.15 15.16 13.78
CA ARG A 3 -23.33 16.24 13.23
C ARG A 3 -22.14 16.49 14.13
N TYR A 4 -20.94 16.30 13.62
CA TYR A 4 -19.69 16.53 14.33
C TYR A 4 -19.04 17.80 13.87
N ARG A 5 -18.71 18.71 14.81
CA ARG A 5 -17.93 19.91 14.58
C ARG A 5 -16.52 19.74 15.12
N ALA A 6 -15.51 20.22 14.41
CA ALA A 6 -14.12 20.17 14.83
C ALA A 6 -13.38 21.47 14.50
N ALA A 7 -12.22 21.69 15.14
CA ALA A 7 -11.35 22.80 14.81
C ALA A 7 -10.99 22.80 13.30
N TRP A 8 -10.78 21.60 12.74
CA TRP A 8 -10.50 21.41 11.33
C TRP A 8 -11.24 20.19 10.78
N VAL A 9 -11.80 20.32 9.58
CA VAL A 9 -12.31 19.20 8.77
C VAL A 9 -11.55 19.17 7.46
N LEU A 10 -10.92 18.03 7.14
CA LEU A 10 -10.11 17.81 5.93
C LEU A 10 -10.86 16.87 4.97
N PRO A 11 -11.58 17.41 3.98
CA PRO A 11 -12.27 16.58 2.99
C PRO A 11 -11.33 15.82 2.04
N ILE A 12 -10.07 16.18 1.96
CA ILE A 12 -8.99 15.69 1.07
C ILE A 12 -9.18 16.13 -0.39
N ALA A 13 -10.37 15.94 -0.95
CA ALA A 13 -10.65 16.33 -2.34
C ALA A 13 -10.80 17.86 -2.55
N ARG A 14 -10.80 18.64 -1.48
CA ARG A 14 -10.87 20.10 -1.43
C ARG A 14 -10.16 20.63 -0.18
N PRO A 15 -9.88 21.94 -0.08
CA PRO A 15 -9.15 22.52 1.05
C PRO A 15 -9.77 22.22 2.42
N PRO A 16 -8.96 22.24 3.49
CA PRO A 16 -9.43 22.14 4.88
C PRO A 16 -10.46 23.22 5.24
N ILE A 17 -11.39 22.89 6.12
CA ILE A 17 -12.46 23.79 6.59
C ILE A 17 -12.24 24.04 8.09
N ALA A 18 -11.88 25.28 8.45
CA ALA A 18 -11.77 25.69 9.85
C ALA A 18 -13.16 25.75 10.51
N GLY A 19 -13.29 25.15 11.72
CA GLY A 19 -14.57 25.05 12.41
C GLY A 19 -15.64 24.26 11.64
N GLY A 20 -15.21 23.39 10.72
CA GLY A 20 -16.07 22.63 9.81
C GLY A 20 -16.97 21.61 10.49
N VAL A 21 -17.97 21.14 9.77
CA VAL A 21 -18.94 20.13 10.22
C VAL A 21 -19.01 18.98 9.25
N VAL A 22 -19.03 17.76 9.79
CA VAL A 22 -19.37 16.52 9.06
C VAL A 22 -20.71 16.02 9.58
N THR A 23 -21.65 15.77 8.69
CA THR A 23 -22.95 15.17 9.02
C THR A 23 -22.96 13.74 8.53
N ILE A 24 -23.34 12.80 9.40
CA ILE A 24 -23.46 11.39 9.07
C ILE A 24 -24.88 10.86 9.36
N ASP A 25 -25.28 9.88 8.60
CA ASP A 25 -26.48 9.09 8.86
C ASP A 25 -26.08 7.61 8.84
N ARG A 26 -26.17 6.96 10.01
CA ARG A 26 -25.60 5.62 10.24
C ARG A 26 -24.09 5.62 9.89
N ASP A 27 -23.71 4.87 8.86
CA ASP A 27 -22.35 4.65 8.39
C ASP A 27 -21.97 5.45 7.13
N VAL A 28 -22.84 6.42 6.73
CA VAL A 28 -22.65 7.19 5.48
C VAL A 28 -22.53 8.69 5.77
N ILE A 29 -21.57 9.34 5.11
CA ILE A 29 -21.43 10.79 5.12
C ILE A 29 -22.57 11.41 4.29
N VAL A 30 -23.34 12.32 4.91
CA VAL A 30 -24.43 13.05 4.26
C VAL A 30 -23.97 14.38 3.72
N SER A 31 -23.19 15.11 4.53
CA SER A 31 -22.64 16.40 4.12
C SER A 31 -21.34 16.73 4.84
N VAL A 32 -20.54 17.59 4.23
CA VAL A 32 -19.33 18.17 4.82
C VAL A 32 -19.31 19.65 4.44
N GLY A 33 -19.12 20.55 5.39
CA GLY A 33 -19.17 21.98 5.12
C GLY A 33 -18.82 22.86 6.30
N GLU A 34 -19.09 24.16 6.14
CA GLU A 34 -18.97 25.13 7.23
C GLU A 34 -20.07 24.94 8.25
N TYR A 35 -19.83 25.41 9.49
CA TYR A 35 -20.84 25.38 10.53
C TYR A 35 -21.94 26.43 10.27
N ASP A 36 -23.18 25.97 10.21
CA ASP A 36 -24.37 26.76 9.87
C ASP A 36 -25.23 27.17 11.09
N GLY A 37 -24.74 26.89 12.31
CA GLY A 37 -25.43 27.27 13.56
C GLY A 37 -26.40 26.23 14.14
N GLY A 38 -26.50 25.03 13.62
CA GLY A 38 -27.38 23.98 14.17
C GLY A 38 -26.76 23.20 15.35
N ALA A 39 -27.51 22.29 15.94
CA ALA A 39 -27.01 21.40 16.99
C ALA A 39 -25.89 20.50 16.46
N VAL A 40 -24.78 20.39 17.18
CA VAL A 40 -23.59 19.60 16.82
C VAL A 40 -23.00 18.99 18.09
N GLU A 41 -22.32 17.88 17.92
CA GLU A 41 -21.34 17.38 18.88
C GLU A 41 -19.99 18.06 18.57
N ASP A 42 -19.47 18.86 19.49
CA ASP A 42 -18.21 19.59 19.31
C ASP A 42 -17.04 18.72 19.81
N LEU A 43 -16.18 18.34 18.87
CA LEU A 43 -15.00 17.50 19.14
C LEU A 43 -13.79 18.32 19.65
N GLY A 44 -13.90 19.66 19.66
CA GLY A 44 -12.85 20.53 20.15
C GLY A 44 -11.65 20.66 19.22
N ASN A 45 -10.44 20.70 19.79
CA ASN A 45 -9.18 20.92 19.05
C ASN A 45 -8.68 19.63 18.36
N VAL A 46 -9.43 19.19 17.38
CA VAL A 46 -9.04 18.05 16.53
C VAL A 46 -9.17 18.39 15.06
N ALA A 47 -8.40 17.68 14.24
CA ALA A 47 -8.59 17.61 12.81
C ALA A 47 -9.38 16.33 12.49
N VAL A 48 -10.51 16.47 11.80
CA VAL A 48 -11.29 15.33 11.30
C VAL A 48 -10.93 15.08 9.84
N LEU A 49 -10.49 13.85 9.53
CA LEU A 49 -10.12 13.42 8.20
C LEU A 49 -10.61 12.00 7.93
N PRO A 50 -10.64 11.53 6.66
CA PRO A 50 -10.97 10.12 6.38
C PRO A 50 -9.90 9.20 6.93
N GLY A 51 -10.26 7.96 7.25
CA GLY A 51 -9.29 6.93 7.58
C GLY A 51 -8.19 6.81 6.53
N LEU A 52 -6.97 6.59 6.99
CA LEU A 52 -5.78 6.44 6.14
C LEU A 52 -5.85 5.14 5.32
N VAL A 53 -5.13 5.14 4.21
CA VAL A 53 -5.05 4.02 3.27
C VAL A 53 -3.61 3.57 3.13
N ASN A 54 -3.30 2.41 3.67
CA ASN A 54 -2.03 1.73 3.48
C ASN A 54 -2.07 0.93 2.16
N ALA A 55 -1.51 1.51 1.09
CA ALA A 55 -1.67 0.95 -0.26
C ALA A 55 -0.84 -0.33 -0.51
N HIS A 56 0.09 -0.68 0.38
CA HIS A 56 0.92 -1.88 0.29
C HIS A 56 1.44 -2.31 1.66
N THR A 57 1.07 -3.53 2.06
CA THR A 57 1.58 -4.18 3.27
C THR A 57 1.57 -5.71 3.11
N HIS A 58 2.31 -6.43 3.99
CA HIS A 58 2.31 -7.88 4.07
C HIS A 58 1.98 -8.30 5.51
N LEU A 59 0.71 -8.36 5.85
CA LEU A 59 0.26 -8.72 7.20
C LEU A 59 0.70 -10.14 7.60
N GLU A 60 0.81 -11.08 6.63
CA GLU A 60 1.26 -12.44 6.92
C GLU A 60 2.70 -12.51 7.44
N LEU A 61 3.55 -11.50 7.17
CA LEU A 61 4.92 -11.43 7.64
C LEU A 61 5.08 -10.74 9.01
N SER A 62 3.98 -10.40 9.68
CA SER A 62 4.00 -9.63 10.94
C SER A 62 4.75 -10.31 12.07
N TRP A 63 4.81 -11.63 12.09
CA TRP A 63 5.58 -12.40 13.07
C TRP A 63 7.10 -12.21 12.94
N MET A 64 7.58 -11.69 11.81
CA MET A 64 9.02 -11.44 11.55
C MET A 64 9.51 -10.10 12.10
N ARG A 65 8.66 -9.31 12.76
CA ARG A 65 9.04 -8.01 13.34
C ARG A 65 10.33 -8.10 14.15
N GLY A 66 11.32 -7.28 13.78
CA GLY A 66 12.63 -7.22 14.46
C GLY A 66 13.52 -8.45 14.30
N GLN A 67 13.12 -9.46 13.49
CA GLN A 67 13.88 -10.69 13.32
C GLN A 67 14.73 -10.71 12.04
N VAL A 68 14.43 -9.86 11.06
CA VAL A 68 15.22 -9.71 9.84
C VAL A 68 16.03 -8.42 9.94
N PRO A 69 17.37 -8.49 10.09
CA PRO A 69 18.19 -7.30 10.23
C PRO A 69 18.18 -6.47 8.95
N SER A 70 18.45 -5.17 9.08
CA SER A 70 18.66 -4.29 7.93
C SER A 70 19.86 -4.76 7.09
N SER A 71 19.84 -4.42 5.81
CA SER A 71 20.89 -4.81 4.85
C SER A 71 21.30 -3.64 3.96
N THR A 72 22.46 -3.75 3.34
CA THR A 72 22.90 -2.85 2.25
C THR A 72 22.61 -3.41 0.85
N SER A 73 22.06 -4.61 0.78
CA SER A 73 21.69 -5.32 -0.46
C SER A 73 20.32 -5.98 -0.29
N MET A 74 19.39 -5.61 -1.14
CA MET A 74 18.04 -6.18 -1.10
C MET A 74 18.02 -7.69 -1.36
N PRO A 75 18.76 -8.29 -2.31
CA PRO A 75 18.86 -9.75 -2.43
C PRO A 75 19.38 -10.45 -1.18
N ALA A 76 20.35 -9.85 -0.46
CA ALA A 76 20.85 -10.40 0.79
C ALA A 76 19.80 -10.32 1.92
N TRP A 77 19.04 -9.22 1.98
CA TRP A 77 17.91 -9.09 2.90
C TRP A 77 16.83 -10.15 2.59
N ALA A 78 16.46 -10.30 1.32
CA ALA A 78 15.49 -11.31 0.87
C ALA A 78 15.94 -12.74 1.21
N ALA A 79 17.23 -13.06 1.06
CA ALA A 79 17.80 -14.35 1.45
C ALA A 79 17.64 -14.60 2.96
N SER A 80 17.87 -13.58 3.80
CA SER A 80 17.69 -13.66 5.26
C SER A 80 16.23 -13.88 5.65
N LEU A 81 15.31 -13.13 5.03
CA LEU A 81 13.86 -13.31 5.21
C LEU A 81 13.41 -14.71 4.82
N MET A 82 13.85 -15.21 3.66
CA MET A 82 13.50 -16.56 3.19
C MET A 82 14.08 -17.65 4.08
N ALA A 83 15.28 -17.46 4.63
CA ALA A 83 15.88 -18.41 5.58
C ALA A 83 15.05 -18.49 6.86
N LEU A 84 14.63 -17.34 7.40
CA LEU A 84 13.77 -17.26 8.57
C LEU A 84 12.40 -17.91 8.29
N ARG A 85 11.78 -17.62 7.15
CA ARG A 85 10.47 -18.21 6.78
C ARG A 85 10.50 -19.72 6.70
N ARG A 86 11.62 -20.31 6.23
CA ARG A 86 11.78 -21.78 6.18
C ARG A 86 11.99 -22.41 7.56
N SER A 87 12.32 -21.64 8.59
CA SER A 87 12.52 -22.16 9.95
C SER A 87 11.20 -22.46 10.66
N VAL A 88 10.07 -22.01 10.15
CA VAL A 88 8.73 -22.27 10.68
C VAL A 88 7.89 -23.09 9.72
N SER A 89 6.98 -23.90 10.26
CA SER A 89 6.11 -24.75 9.44
C SER A 89 4.86 -24.02 8.91
N HIS A 90 4.46 -22.94 9.57
CA HIS A 90 3.32 -22.08 9.21
C HIS A 90 3.46 -20.72 9.86
N ASP A 91 2.87 -19.70 9.25
CA ASP A 91 2.83 -18.35 9.81
C ASP A 91 1.82 -18.32 10.97
N PRO A 92 2.21 -17.86 12.19
CA PRO A 92 1.30 -17.82 13.33
C PRO A 92 0.22 -16.73 13.11
N PRO A 93 -1.06 -16.98 13.44
CA PRO A 93 -2.14 -16.03 13.20
C PRO A 93 -2.17 -14.85 14.18
N GLU A 94 -1.69 -15.00 15.42
CA GLU A 94 -1.76 -13.96 16.45
C GLU A 94 -1.02 -12.67 16.06
N PRO A 95 0.21 -12.69 15.49
CA PRO A 95 0.87 -11.49 15.00
C PRO A 95 0.09 -10.75 13.90
N ILE A 96 -0.66 -11.48 13.05
CA ILE A 96 -1.51 -10.87 12.02
C ILE A 96 -2.63 -10.07 12.69
N VAL A 97 -3.32 -10.64 13.67
CA VAL A 97 -4.38 -9.97 14.43
C VAL A 97 -3.84 -8.70 15.10
N HIS A 98 -2.69 -8.78 15.77
CA HIS A 98 -2.06 -7.64 16.41
C HIS A 98 -1.66 -6.55 15.42
N ALA A 99 -1.11 -6.92 14.26
CA ALA A 99 -0.75 -5.98 13.20
C ALA A 99 -1.98 -5.23 12.64
N ILE A 100 -3.10 -5.92 12.45
CA ILE A 100 -4.37 -5.31 12.04
C ILE A 100 -4.87 -4.32 13.11
N GLN A 101 -4.83 -4.70 14.39
CA GLN A 101 -5.23 -3.83 15.50
C GLN A 101 -4.34 -2.58 15.57
N GLU A 102 -3.02 -2.74 15.43
CA GLU A 102 -2.05 -1.65 15.41
C GLU A 102 -2.29 -0.69 14.24
N ALA A 103 -2.45 -1.22 13.02
CA ALA A 103 -2.76 -0.40 11.85
C ALA A 103 -4.07 0.39 12.05
N ARG A 104 -5.10 -0.26 12.61
CA ARG A 104 -6.37 0.39 12.92
C ARG A 104 -6.21 1.47 13.98
N ALA A 105 -5.48 1.20 15.05
CA ALA A 105 -5.21 2.18 16.14
C ALA A 105 -4.43 3.40 15.61
N ALA A 106 -3.53 3.20 14.64
CA ALA A 106 -2.81 4.28 13.95
C ALA A 106 -3.62 4.98 12.84
N GLY A 107 -4.92 4.65 12.69
CA GLY A 107 -5.83 5.37 11.80
C GLY A 107 -6.02 4.75 10.40
N THR A 108 -5.57 3.53 10.15
CA THR A 108 -5.76 2.87 8.86
C THR A 108 -7.18 2.32 8.72
N SER A 109 -7.89 2.65 7.64
CA SER A 109 -9.23 2.17 7.28
C SER A 109 -9.25 1.17 6.13
N LEU A 110 -8.17 1.15 5.33
CA LEU A 110 -8.05 0.31 4.14
C LEU A 110 -6.59 -0.11 3.95
N VAL A 111 -6.38 -1.38 3.63
CA VAL A 111 -5.06 -1.92 3.31
C VAL A 111 -5.03 -2.57 1.92
N GLY A 112 -3.90 -2.46 1.22
CA GLY A 112 -3.50 -3.33 0.11
C GLY A 112 -2.62 -4.43 0.67
N ASP A 113 -3.21 -5.55 1.10
CA ASP A 113 -2.49 -6.63 1.76
C ASP A 113 -2.03 -7.69 0.78
N VAL A 114 -0.72 -7.90 0.70
CA VAL A 114 -0.09 -8.92 -0.14
C VAL A 114 0.16 -10.17 0.69
N THR A 115 -0.36 -11.31 0.24
CA THR A 115 -0.29 -12.59 0.95
C THR A 115 -0.01 -13.75 0.01
N ASN A 116 0.88 -14.66 0.41
CA ASN A 116 1.18 -15.87 -0.36
C ASN A 116 0.21 -17.03 -0.05
N THR A 117 -0.53 -16.97 1.07
CA THR A 117 -1.29 -18.11 1.60
C THR A 117 -2.76 -17.80 1.87
N VAL A 118 -3.23 -16.57 1.68
CA VAL A 118 -4.53 -16.03 2.10
C VAL A 118 -4.82 -16.17 3.61
N SER A 119 -3.79 -16.42 4.43
CA SER A 119 -3.93 -16.57 5.90
C SER A 119 -4.44 -15.31 6.59
N THR A 120 -4.26 -14.14 5.98
CA THR A 120 -4.72 -12.85 6.48
C THR A 120 -6.23 -12.63 6.28
N TYR A 121 -6.89 -13.46 5.46
CA TYR A 121 -8.31 -13.26 5.11
C TYR A 121 -9.23 -13.32 6.33
N GLN A 122 -9.14 -14.38 7.14
CA GLN A 122 -10.01 -14.53 8.30
C GLN A 122 -9.78 -13.43 9.37
N PRO A 123 -8.54 -13.10 9.75
CA PRO A 123 -8.28 -11.95 10.63
C PRO A 123 -8.82 -10.61 10.09
N LEU A 124 -8.72 -10.35 8.78
CA LEU A 124 -9.30 -9.16 8.16
C LEU A 124 -10.83 -9.19 8.17
N LEU A 125 -11.45 -10.35 7.96
CA LEU A 125 -12.91 -10.53 8.03
C LEU A 125 -13.43 -10.21 9.43
N ASP A 126 -12.77 -10.73 10.46
CA ASP A 126 -13.18 -10.56 11.87
C ASP A 126 -12.96 -9.13 12.37
N SER A 127 -11.95 -8.43 11.84
CA SER A 127 -11.64 -7.05 12.22
C SER A 127 -12.50 -5.99 11.53
N HIS A 128 -13.22 -6.34 10.48
CA HIS A 128 -13.94 -5.43 9.58
C HIS A 128 -13.04 -4.36 8.90
N LEU A 129 -11.71 -4.51 8.93
CA LEU A 129 -10.79 -3.64 8.19
C LEU A 129 -10.95 -3.93 6.69
N SER A 130 -11.18 -2.87 5.89
CA SER A 130 -11.29 -3.03 4.44
C SER A 130 -9.95 -3.40 3.82
N ALA A 131 -9.96 -4.30 2.82
CA ALA A 131 -8.73 -4.69 2.13
C ALA A 131 -8.94 -5.01 0.65
N ALA A 132 -7.98 -4.57 -0.18
CA ALA A 132 -7.65 -5.25 -1.43
C ALA A 132 -6.66 -6.37 -1.06
N LEU A 133 -7.10 -7.62 -1.16
CA LEU A 133 -6.30 -8.79 -0.80
C LEU A 133 -5.59 -9.32 -2.04
N PHE A 134 -4.28 -9.20 -2.08
CA PHE A 134 -3.45 -9.59 -3.20
C PHE A 134 -2.86 -10.98 -2.97
N ARG A 135 -3.50 -12.02 -3.55
CA ARG A 135 -2.94 -13.39 -3.57
C ARG A 135 -1.73 -13.42 -4.49
N GLU A 136 -0.57 -13.31 -3.89
CA GLU A 136 0.70 -13.19 -4.60
C GLU A 136 1.22 -14.53 -5.10
N LEU A 137 1.73 -14.54 -6.32
CA LEU A 137 2.36 -15.69 -6.97
C LEU A 137 3.84 -15.41 -7.23
N LEU A 138 4.66 -16.40 -6.84
CA LEU A 138 6.06 -16.53 -7.20
C LEU A 138 6.22 -17.76 -8.13
N GLY A 139 7.29 -17.76 -8.92
CA GLY A 139 7.59 -18.89 -9.79
C GLY A 139 8.44 -18.48 -10.98
N PHE A 140 9.76 -18.30 -10.77
CA PHE A 140 10.70 -17.94 -11.85
C PHE A 140 10.86 -19.09 -12.85
N SER A 141 10.80 -20.33 -12.40
CA SER A 141 10.83 -21.54 -13.23
C SER A 141 9.50 -22.30 -13.24
N ALA A 142 8.37 -21.57 -13.09
CA ALA A 142 7.04 -22.19 -13.03
C ALA A 142 6.79 -23.07 -14.27
N PRO A 143 6.74 -24.41 -14.13
CA PRO A 143 6.54 -25.31 -15.27
C PRO A 143 5.11 -25.35 -15.76
N ASP A 144 4.15 -24.98 -14.90
CA ASP A 144 2.70 -24.95 -15.17
C ASP A 144 2.09 -23.63 -14.67
N PRO A 145 2.18 -22.55 -15.43
CA PRO A 145 1.56 -21.27 -15.07
C PRO A 145 0.03 -21.34 -14.93
N ASP A 146 -0.65 -22.11 -15.78
CA ASP A 146 -2.11 -22.21 -15.77
C ASP A 146 -2.60 -22.98 -14.51
N GLY A 147 -1.88 -24.03 -14.12
CA GLY A 147 -2.13 -24.74 -12.87
C GLY A 147 -1.91 -23.87 -11.62
N ALA A 148 -0.87 -23.01 -11.64
CA ALA A 148 -0.64 -22.05 -10.56
C ALA A 148 -1.80 -21.06 -10.42
N ILE A 149 -2.31 -20.53 -11.56
CA ILE A 149 -3.49 -19.66 -11.60
C ILE A 149 -4.74 -20.40 -11.10
N ALA A 150 -4.98 -21.62 -11.58
CA ALA A 150 -6.15 -22.41 -11.18
C ALA A 150 -6.16 -22.67 -9.66
N SER A 151 -5.00 -23.02 -9.09
CA SER A 151 -4.87 -23.21 -7.64
C SER A 151 -5.13 -21.93 -6.84
N ALA A 152 -4.59 -20.79 -7.27
CA ALA A 152 -4.82 -19.52 -6.59
C ALA A 152 -6.29 -19.07 -6.68
N LEU A 153 -6.94 -19.24 -7.85
CA LEU A 153 -8.36 -18.96 -8.01
C LEU A 153 -9.23 -19.85 -7.12
N GLN A 154 -8.88 -21.14 -7.00
CA GLN A 154 -9.60 -22.05 -6.11
C GLN A 154 -9.53 -21.59 -4.65
N GLN A 155 -8.35 -21.17 -4.17
CA GLN A 155 -8.20 -20.62 -2.82
C GLN A 155 -9.08 -19.38 -2.61
N ILE A 156 -9.16 -18.49 -3.60
CA ILE A 156 -10.02 -17.29 -3.54
C ILE A 156 -11.50 -17.68 -3.54
N LEU A 157 -11.91 -18.67 -4.32
CA LEU A 157 -13.32 -19.13 -4.39
C LEU A 157 -13.80 -19.77 -3.08
N GLU A 158 -12.91 -20.29 -2.27
CA GLU A 158 -13.21 -20.88 -0.95
C GLU A 158 -13.44 -19.79 0.13
N LEU A 159 -13.09 -18.53 -0.13
CA LEU A 159 -13.27 -17.43 0.80
C LEU A 159 -14.75 -16.98 0.83
N THR A 160 -15.23 -16.61 2.01
CA THR A 160 -16.59 -16.03 2.16
C THR A 160 -16.65 -14.65 1.50
N PRO A 161 -17.45 -14.42 0.45
CA PRO A 161 -17.43 -13.13 -0.23
C PRO A 161 -18.09 -12.04 0.62
N VAL A 162 -17.35 -10.94 0.83
CA VAL A 162 -17.84 -9.71 1.50
C VAL A 162 -17.41 -8.47 0.71
N ALA A 163 -18.16 -7.39 0.81
CA ALA A 163 -17.93 -6.20 0.00
C ALA A 163 -16.62 -5.45 0.34
N TRP A 164 -16.17 -5.54 1.59
CA TRP A 164 -14.98 -4.83 2.09
C TRP A 164 -13.67 -5.61 1.95
N LEU A 165 -13.71 -6.90 1.52
CA LEU A 165 -12.51 -7.68 1.20
C LEU A 165 -12.57 -8.08 -0.29
N ARG A 166 -11.63 -7.56 -1.09
CA ARG A 166 -11.63 -7.72 -2.56
C ARG A 166 -10.38 -8.46 -3.01
N PRO A 167 -10.44 -9.80 -3.17
CA PRO A 167 -9.29 -10.58 -3.56
C PRO A 167 -8.97 -10.46 -5.06
N SER A 168 -7.67 -10.43 -5.38
CA SER A 168 -7.13 -10.56 -6.73
C SER A 168 -5.83 -11.36 -6.72
N ILE A 169 -5.41 -11.88 -7.89
CA ILE A 169 -4.13 -12.57 -8.07
C ILE A 169 -3.13 -11.57 -8.59
N VAL A 170 -1.91 -11.56 -8.02
CA VAL A 170 -0.84 -10.65 -8.39
C VAL A 170 0.51 -11.37 -8.53
N PRO A 171 1.45 -10.88 -9.35
CA PRO A 171 2.82 -11.36 -9.35
C PRO A 171 3.64 -10.66 -8.27
N HIS A 172 4.65 -11.32 -7.73
CA HIS A 172 5.58 -10.73 -6.77
C HIS A 172 6.45 -9.64 -7.43
N ALA A 173 7.40 -10.03 -8.30
CA ALA A 173 8.37 -9.12 -8.90
C ALA A 173 8.95 -9.69 -10.22
N PRO A 174 9.56 -8.85 -11.09
CA PRO A 174 10.17 -9.28 -12.34
C PRO A 174 11.24 -10.36 -12.20
N TYR A 175 11.99 -10.34 -11.09
CA TYR A 175 13.09 -11.30 -10.83
C TYR A 175 12.63 -12.62 -10.20
N SER A 176 11.37 -12.74 -9.82
CA SER A 176 10.85 -13.94 -9.12
C SER A 176 9.68 -14.63 -9.82
N VAL A 177 9.22 -14.08 -10.97
CA VAL A 177 8.08 -14.60 -11.72
C VAL A 177 8.46 -14.76 -13.20
N SER A 178 8.17 -15.94 -13.77
CA SER A 178 8.47 -16.21 -15.18
C SER A 178 7.62 -15.35 -16.11
N PRO A 179 8.11 -15.04 -17.34
CA PRO A 179 7.32 -14.31 -18.33
C PRO A 179 5.97 -14.97 -18.67
N ALA A 180 5.94 -16.29 -18.67
CA ALA A 180 4.70 -17.05 -18.93
C ALA A 180 3.68 -16.87 -17.78
N LEU A 181 4.16 -16.94 -16.52
CA LEU A 181 3.31 -16.74 -15.36
C LEU A 181 2.84 -15.27 -15.25
N LEU A 182 3.69 -14.29 -15.56
CA LEU A 182 3.29 -12.86 -15.63
C LEU A 182 2.12 -12.66 -16.60
N ARG A 183 2.19 -13.22 -17.83
CA ARG A 183 1.09 -13.12 -18.81
C ARG A 183 -0.18 -13.85 -18.34
N ALA A 184 -0.03 -15.00 -17.70
CA ALA A 184 -1.18 -15.74 -17.15
C ALA A 184 -1.86 -14.93 -16.03
N ILE A 185 -1.08 -14.30 -15.13
CA ILE A 185 -1.60 -13.40 -14.10
C ILE A 185 -2.30 -12.18 -14.73
N ALA A 186 -1.68 -11.51 -15.72
CA ALA A 186 -2.29 -10.37 -16.40
C ALA A 186 -3.68 -10.69 -16.95
N LYS A 187 -3.85 -11.90 -17.51
CA LYS A 187 -5.15 -12.38 -18.02
C LYS A 187 -6.13 -12.69 -16.88
N ALA A 188 -5.68 -13.35 -15.82
CA ALA A 188 -6.51 -13.77 -14.69
C ALA A 188 -6.98 -12.60 -13.81
N SER A 189 -6.18 -11.53 -13.71
CA SER A 189 -6.47 -10.33 -12.91
C SER A 189 -7.17 -9.22 -13.69
N ALA A 190 -7.56 -9.44 -14.94
CA ALA A 190 -8.19 -8.42 -15.77
C ALA A 190 -9.36 -7.70 -15.06
N GLY A 191 -9.32 -6.37 -15.03
CA GLY A 191 -10.32 -5.53 -14.38
C GLY A 191 -10.19 -5.39 -12.85
N LYS A 192 -9.19 -6.02 -12.22
CA LYS A 192 -8.89 -5.92 -10.78
C LYS A 192 -7.58 -5.17 -10.55
N PRO A 193 -7.37 -4.55 -9.37
CA PRO A 193 -6.07 -4.01 -8.98
C PRO A 193 -4.99 -5.10 -8.95
N VAL A 194 -3.77 -4.75 -9.39
CA VAL A 194 -2.61 -5.62 -9.40
C VAL A 194 -1.44 -4.90 -8.75
N SER A 195 -0.90 -5.44 -7.66
CA SER A 195 0.29 -4.92 -6.96
C SER A 195 1.52 -5.70 -7.40
N VAL A 196 2.63 -5.02 -7.72
CA VAL A 196 3.88 -5.63 -8.17
C VAL A 196 5.06 -4.85 -7.58
N HIS A 197 6.00 -5.53 -6.92
CA HIS A 197 7.29 -4.95 -6.55
C HIS A 197 8.09 -4.67 -7.82
N LEU A 198 8.45 -3.41 -8.05
CA LEU A 198 8.97 -2.99 -9.34
C LEU A 198 10.00 -1.85 -9.23
N GLY A 199 11.14 -2.03 -9.87
CA GLY A 199 12.19 -1.02 -9.87
C GLY A 199 12.72 -0.72 -8.49
N GLU A 200 12.71 -1.71 -7.60
CA GLU A 200 13.03 -1.52 -6.20
C GLU A 200 14.53 -1.40 -5.95
N SER A 201 15.36 -2.18 -6.62
CA SER A 201 16.80 -2.22 -6.37
C SER A 201 17.65 -2.09 -7.64
N ALA A 202 18.90 -1.64 -7.48
CA ALA A 202 19.87 -1.62 -8.58
C ALA A 202 20.16 -3.03 -9.12
N GLN A 203 20.08 -4.04 -8.23
CA GLN A 203 20.25 -5.45 -8.57
C GLN A 203 19.11 -5.97 -9.46
N GLU A 204 17.88 -5.45 -9.32
CA GLU A 204 16.78 -5.76 -10.24
C GLU A 204 17.07 -5.23 -11.64
N LEU A 205 17.57 -3.99 -11.76
CA LEU A 205 17.93 -3.41 -13.05
C LEU A 205 19.07 -4.18 -13.73
N GLU A 206 20.10 -4.61 -12.96
CA GLU A 206 21.17 -5.46 -13.48
C GLU A 206 20.60 -6.79 -13.97
N PHE A 207 19.76 -7.44 -13.18
CA PHE A 207 19.13 -8.72 -13.53
C PHE A 207 18.31 -8.62 -14.82
N LEU A 208 17.46 -7.61 -14.96
CA LEU A 208 16.66 -7.41 -16.17
C LEU A 208 17.51 -7.06 -17.40
N ARG A 209 18.62 -6.35 -17.22
CA ARG A 209 19.50 -5.93 -18.30
C ARG A 209 20.35 -7.08 -18.85
N SER A 210 20.94 -7.89 -17.97
CA SER A 210 21.98 -8.85 -18.31
C SER A 210 21.76 -10.28 -17.83
N GLY A 211 20.80 -10.52 -16.96
CA GLY A 211 20.58 -11.83 -16.33
C GLY A 211 21.70 -12.25 -15.39
N THR A 212 22.43 -11.28 -14.84
CA THR A 212 23.55 -11.48 -13.90
C THR A 212 23.25 -10.87 -12.54
N GLY A 213 24.23 -10.89 -11.63
CA GLY A 213 24.16 -10.25 -10.34
C GLY A 213 23.57 -11.10 -9.22
N GLU A 214 23.32 -10.44 -8.09
CA GLU A 214 22.94 -11.11 -6.86
C GLU A 214 21.57 -11.82 -6.94
N TRP A 215 20.60 -11.28 -7.69
CA TRP A 215 19.30 -11.95 -7.90
C TRP A 215 19.47 -13.28 -8.61
N ARG A 216 20.33 -13.34 -9.65
CA ARG A 216 20.63 -14.61 -10.33
C ARG A 216 21.27 -15.60 -9.37
N ALA A 217 22.29 -15.18 -8.62
CA ALA A 217 22.96 -16.04 -7.66
C ALA A 217 21.98 -16.59 -6.60
N LEU A 218 21.03 -15.76 -6.13
CA LEU A 218 19.99 -16.19 -5.20
C LEU A 218 19.08 -17.25 -5.83
N LEU A 219 18.58 -17.02 -7.06
CA LEU A 219 17.71 -17.98 -7.75
C LEU A 219 18.43 -19.33 -8.01
N GLU A 220 19.72 -19.30 -8.34
CA GLU A 220 20.57 -20.49 -8.47
C GLU A 220 20.70 -21.24 -7.14
N SER A 221 20.97 -20.52 -6.04
CA SER A 221 21.08 -21.09 -4.69
C SER A 221 19.77 -21.73 -4.19
N LEU A 222 18.65 -21.19 -4.64
CA LEU A 222 17.30 -21.70 -4.34
C LEU A 222 16.88 -22.87 -5.23
N GLY A 223 17.67 -23.20 -6.28
CA GLY A 223 17.34 -24.24 -7.23
C GLY A 223 16.18 -23.91 -8.17
N VAL A 224 15.82 -22.63 -8.31
CA VAL A 224 14.70 -22.17 -9.13
C VAL A 224 15.14 -21.37 -10.37
N TRP A 225 16.45 -21.31 -10.64
CA TRP A 225 16.97 -20.69 -11.85
C TRP A 225 16.52 -21.45 -13.11
N ASN A 226 16.09 -20.70 -14.14
CA ASN A 226 15.76 -21.27 -15.45
C ASN A 226 16.83 -20.88 -16.49
N PRO A 227 17.69 -21.83 -16.91
CA PRO A 227 18.76 -21.55 -17.88
C PRO A 227 18.28 -21.07 -19.26
N SER A 228 17.03 -21.36 -19.62
CA SER A 228 16.43 -20.91 -20.89
C SER A 228 15.87 -19.48 -20.84
N TRP A 229 15.83 -18.86 -19.65
CA TRP A 229 15.36 -17.49 -19.52
C TRP A 229 16.37 -16.51 -20.16
N THR A 230 15.86 -15.64 -20.99
CA THR A 230 16.65 -14.60 -21.67
C THR A 230 16.35 -13.26 -21.04
N PRO A 231 17.37 -12.48 -20.62
CA PRO A 231 17.19 -11.14 -20.08
C PRO A 231 16.42 -10.25 -21.09
N PRO A 232 15.41 -9.50 -20.64
CA PRO A 232 14.61 -8.65 -21.51
C PRO A 232 15.39 -7.44 -22.05
N ALA A 233 16.52 -7.10 -21.44
CA ALA A 233 17.41 -5.98 -21.78
C ALA A 233 16.69 -4.63 -21.84
N CYS A 234 15.71 -4.38 -20.95
CA CYS A 234 14.91 -3.16 -20.88
C CYS A 234 14.67 -2.73 -19.43
N GLY A 235 13.99 -1.58 -19.23
CA GLY A 235 13.57 -1.11 -17.93
C GLY A 235 12.46 -1.97 -17.30
N PRO A 236 12.24 -1.83 -15.97
CA PRO A 236 11.28 -2.67 -15.25
C PRO A 236 9.84 -2.45 -15.72
N VAL A 237 9.43 -1.21 -15.96
CA VAL A 237 8.07 -0.90 -16.43
C VAL A 237 7.85 -1.39 -17.85
N GLU A 238 8.82 -1.17 -18.76
CA GLU A 238 8.75 -1.69 -20.13
C GLU A 238 8.65 -3.23 -20.14
N TYR A 239 9.38 -3.90 -19.23
CA TYR A 239 9.27 -5.35 -19.12
C TYR A 239 7.86 -5.80 -18.75
N LEU A 240 7.22 -5.19 -17.74
CA LEU A 240 5.84 -5.51 -17.38
C LEU A 240 4.83 -5.13 -18.45
N GLU A 241 5.06 -4.03 -19.18
CA GLU A 241 4.23 -3.61 -20.32
C GLU A 241 4.21 -4.70 -21.41
N ARG A 242 5.37 -5.27 -21.74
CA ARG A 242 5.48 -6.41 -22.68
C ARG A 242 4.73 -7.68 -22.19
N GLN A 243 4.47 -7.80 -20.88
CA GLN A 243 3.68 -8.90 -20.30
C GLN A 243 2.18 -8.56 -20.14
N GLY A 244 1.75 -7.34 -20.49
CA GLY A 244 0.34 -6.93 -20.44
C GLY A 244 -0.13 -6.48 -19.05
N LEU A 245 0.77 -6.15 -18.12
CA LEU A 245 0.44 -5.76 -16.74
C LEU A 245 0.34 -4.24 -16.54
N VAL A 246 0.86 -3.41 -17.47
CA VAL A 246 0.84 -1.94 -17.31
C VAL A 246 -0.47 -1.37 -17.81
N ASN A 247 -1.32 -0.94 -16.87
CA ASN A 247 -2.63 -0.33 -17.12
C ASN A 247 -3.06 0.50 -15.89
N ASP A 248 -4.26 1.08 -15.91
CA ASP A 248 -4.81 1.95 -14.86
C ASP A 248 -5.08 1.24 -13.50
N ARG A 249 -4.90 -0.07 -13.44
CA ARG A 249 -5.08 -0.90 -12.25
C ARG A 249 -3.77 -1.38 -11.63
N LEU A 250 -2.64 -1.06 -12.25
CA LEU A 250 -1.33 -1.41 -11.73
C LEU A 250 -0.95 -0.51 -10.56
N LEU A 251 -0.55 -1.13 -9.44
CA LEU A 251 0.20 -0.53 -8.35
C LEU A 251 1.67 -0.97 -8.52
N ALA A 252 2.51 -0.05 -9.01
CA ALA A 252 3.94 -0.25 -9.15
C ALA A 252 4.63 0.14 -7.84
N VAL A 253 5.00 -0.85 -7.03
CA VAL A 253 5.46 -0.65 -5.65
C VAL A 253 6.96 -0.41 -5.61
N HIS A 254 7.38 0.48 -4.72
CA HIS A 254 8.72 0.98 -4.44
C HIS A 254 9.26 1.99 -5.46
N GLY A 255 9.54 1.60 -6.69
CA GLY A 255 9.99 2.49 -7.74
C GLY A 255 11.31 3.21 -7.48
N VAL A 256 12.13 2.75 -6.52
CA VAL A 256 13.37 3.43 -6.06
C VAL A 256 14.32 3.72 -7.21
N ARG A 257 14.32 2.88 -8.22
CA ARG A 257 15.22 2.94 -9.40
C ARG A 257 14.51 3.30 -10.71
N PHE A 258 13.30 3.87 -10.63
CA PHE A 258 12.59 4.30 -11.82
C PHE A 258 13.35 5.42 -12.56
N ALA A 259 13.52 5.24 -13.86
CA ALA A 259 13.92 6.28 -14.79
C ALA A 259 12.72 7.17 -15.16
N ASP A 260 12.96 8.29 -15.82
CA ASP A 260 11.86 9.18 -16.27
C ASP A 260 10.95 8.47 -17.29
N ASP A 261 11.50 7.59 -18.13
CA ASP A 261 10.71 6.77 -19.07
C ASP A 261 9.75 5.82 -18.32
N ASP A 262 10.19 5.17 -17.25
CA ASP A 262 9.35 4.32 -16.42
C ASP A 262 8.15 5.11 -15.85
N MET A 263 8.42 6.27 -15.26
CA MET A 263 7.38 7.13 -14.69
C MET A 263 6.42 7.67 -15.76
N ASN A 264 6.93 8.03 -16.94
CA ASN A 264 6.11 8.47 -18.06
C ASN A 264 5.18 7.36 -18.58
N ARG A 265 5.65 6.11 -18.68
CA ARG A 265 4.84 4.95 -19.05
C ARG A 265 3.73 4.70 -18.03
N LEU A 266 4.06 4.72 -16.72
CA LEU A 266 3.08 4.55 -15.63
C LEU A 266 2.02 5.66 -15.67
N ARG A 267 2.43 6.92 -15.84
CA ARG A 267 1.51 8.05 -15.98
C ARG A 267 0.58 7.89 -17.18
N ALA A 268 1.15 7.54 -18.34
CA ALA A 268 0.38 7.37 -19.58
C ALA A 268 -0.65 6.23 -19.47
N ALA A 269 -0.33 5.18 -18.71
CA ALA A 269 -1.22 4.06 -18.43
C ALA A 269 -2.25 4.35 -17.34
N GLY A 270 -2.13 5.46 -16.59
CA GLY A 270 -2.97 5.75 -15.42
C GLY A 270 -2.64 4.89 -14.18
N ALA A 271 -1.48 4.23 -14.19
CA ALA A 271 -1.00 3.39 -13.09
C ALA A 271 -0.64 4.22 -11.85
N THR A 272 -0.56 3.57 -10.70
CA THR A 272 -0.19 4.19 -9.43
C THR A 272 1.20 3.76 -9.00
N ILE A 273 2.06 4.71 -8.60
CA ILE A 273 3.32 4.43 -7.91
C ILE A 273 3.02 4.35 -6.42
N VAL A 274 3.42 3.26 -5.76
CA VAL A 274 3.28 3.12 -4.31
C VAL A 274 4.67 3.21 -3.68
N THR A 275 4.88 4.16 -2.76
CA THR A 275 6.18 4.33 -2.09
C THR A 275 6.11 3.85 -0.65
N CYS A 276 7.18 3.15 -0.20
CA CYS A 276 7.35 2.61 1.15
C CYS A 276 8.75 3.01 1.67
N PRO A 277 8.99 4.31 1.92
CA PRO A 277 10.34 4.82 2.08
C PRO A 277 11.10 4.24 3.29
N ARG A 278 10.44 3.97 4.41
CA ARG A 278 11.05 3.38 5.60
C ARG A 278 11.56 1.96 5.32
N SER A 279 10.72 1.14 4.68
CA SER A 279 11.10 -0.21 4.25
C SER A 279 12.28 -0.19 3.26
N ASN A 280 12.26 0.70 2.26
CA ASN A 280 13.32 0.82 1.28
C ASN A 280 14.70 1.10 1.91
N GLY A 281 14.74 1.91 2.98
CA GLY A 281 15.94 2.14 3.77
C GLY A 281 16.41 0.89 4.49
N TRP A 282 15.50 0.12 5.07
CA TRP A 282 15.81 -1.10 5.83
C TRP A 282 16.32 -2.25 4.94
N THR A 283 15.69 -2.46 3.80
CA THR A 283 16.01 -3.56 2.87
C THR A 283 17.30 -3.34 2.08
N GLY A 284 17.85 -2.11 2.08
CA GLY A 284 19.00 -1.73 1.28
C GLY A 284 18.66 -1.37 -0.18
N ALA A 285 17.40 -1.15 -0.49
CA ALA A 285 16.95 -0.64 -1.80
C ALA A 285 17.42 0.80 -2.04
N GLY A 286 17.46 1.61 -0.96
CA GLY A 286 17.88 3.02 -0.95
C GLY A 286 16.72 4.00 -0.90
N GLU A 287 17.01 5.30 -1.00
CA GLU A 287 15.98 6.34 -0.94
C GLU A 287 15.20 6.43 -2.27
N PRO A 288 13.85 6.40 -2.23
CA PRO A 288 13.03 6.58 -3.43
C PRO A 288 13.04 8.05 -3.89
N PRO A 289 12.99 8.32 -5.22
CA PRO A 289 13.01 9.67 -5.77
C PRO A 289 11.61 10.33 -5.70
N ILE A 290 11.10 10.56 -4.50
CA ILE A 290 9.69 10.93 -4.24
C ILE A 290 9.30 12.22 -4.96
N GLU A 291 10.15 13.26 -4.96
CA GLU A 291 9.87 14.51 -5.69
C GLU A 291 9.65 14.25 -7.18
N ARG A 292 10.43 13.33 -7.78
CA ARG A 292 10.25 12.94 -9.19
C ARG A 292 8.95 12.18 -9.42
N PHE A 293 8.51 11.35 -8.46
CA PHE A 293 7.22 10.69 -8.56
C PHE A 293 6.08 11.73 -8.69
N TYR A 294 6.05 12.70 -7.80
CA TYR A 294 5.05 13.76 -7.86
C TYR A 294 5.20 14.67 -9.10
N ALA A 295 6.42 14.98 -9.51
CA ALA A 295 6.70 15.80 -10.70
C ALA A 295 6.30 15.08 -11.99
N SER A 296 6.35 13.75 -12.05
CA SER A 296 5.94 12.97 -13.23
C SER A 296 4.45 13.13 -13.58
N GLY A 297 3.62 13.51 -12.60
CA GLY A 297 2.17 13.56 -12.74
C GLY A 297 1.48 12.19 -12.68
N ALA A 298 2.18 11.11 -12.36
CA ALA A 298 1.58 9.83 -12.01
C ALA A 298 0.83 9.93 -10.68
N ARG A 299 -0.17 9.08 -10.46
CA ARG A 299 -0.78 8.92 -9.13
C ARG A 299 0.26 8.32 -8.19
N VAL A 300 0.37 8.89 -6.98
CA VAL A 300 1.26 8.39 -5.93
C VAL A 300 0.43 7.95 -4.73
N ALA A 301 0.67 6.76 -4.21
CA ALA A 301 0.12 6.27 -2.96
C ALA A 301 1.24 5.89 -1.99
N ILE A 302 0.90 5.72 -0.71
CA ILE A 302 1.86 5.39 0.35
C ILE A 302 1.51 4.03 0.94
N GLY A 303 2.53 3.20 1.19
CA GLY A 303 2.43 1.93 1.89
C GLY A 303 3.51 1.79 2.96
N THR A 304 3.34 0.88 3.89
CA THR A 304 4.33 0.59 4.94
C THR A 304 5.29 -0.54 4.56
N ASP A 305 4.86 -1.41 3.64
CA ASP A 305 5.45 -2.73 3.46
C ASP A 305 5.27 -3.60 4.73
N SER A 306 6.14 -4.57 5.00
CA SER A 306 5.98 -5.56 6.06
C SER A 306 6.66 -5.16 7.37
N LEU A 307 6.15 -5.70 8.50
CA LEU A 307 6.84 -5.63 9.79
C LEU A 307 8.19 -6.38 9.82
N ALA A 308 8.56 -7.07 8.75
CA ALA A 308 9.91 -7.60 8.57
C ALA A 308 10.92 -6.50 8.17
N SER A 309 10.45 -5.34 7.69
CA SER A 309 11.26 -4.23 7.19
C SER A 309 10.93 -2.86 7.79
N VAL A 310 9.95 -2.79 8.69
CA VAL A 310 9.61 -1.59 9.48
C VAL A 310 9.26 -1.97 10.92
N ASP A 311 9.37 -1.01 11.84
CA ASP A 311 9.11 -1.25 13.26
C ASP A 311 7.61 -1.25 13.61
N ASP A 312 6.79 -0.53 12.82
CA ASP A 312 5.36 -0.34 13.04
C ASP A 312 4.59 -0.16 11.72
N LEU A 313 3.25 -0.27 11.78
CA LEU A 313 2.34 0.01 10.68
C LEU A 313 1.68 1.41 10.78
N ASN A 314 2.30 2.35 11.49
CA ASN A 314 1.83 3.73 11.57
C ASN A 314 2.07 4.46 10.24
N LEU A 315 1.01 4.64 9.46
CA LEU A 315 1.12 5.31 8.15
C LEU A 315 1.49 6.80 8.28
N PHE A 316 1.23 7.45 9.42
CA PHE A 316 1.71 8.82 9.67
C PHE A 316 3.25 8.87 9.76
N ALA A 317 3.91 7.79 10.17
CA ALA A 317 5.37 7.72 10.13
C ALA A 317 5.90 7.65 8.67
N GLU A 318 5.22 6.94 7.77
CA GLU A 318 5.55 6.96 6.34
C GLU A 318 5.28 8.35 5.72
N ILE A 319 4.15 8.99 6.08
CA ILE A 319 3.82 10.37 5.67
C ILE A 319 4.94 11.33 6.06
N ALA A 320 5.44 11.25 7.30
CA ALA A 320 6.54 12.09 7.78
C ALA A 320 7.84 11.81 7.03
N GLU A 321 8.13 10.56 6.72
CA GLU A 321 9.31 10.21 5.92
C GLU A 321 9.20 10.71 4.47
N VAL A 322 8.02 10.63 3.85
CA VAL A 322 7.73 11.25 2.56
C VAL A 322 7.95 12.76 2.62
N ARG A 323 7.46 13.44 3.69
CA ARG A 323 7.65 14.87 3.91
C ARG A 323 9.14 15.23 4.05
N ARG A 324 9.90 14.42 4.78
CA ARG A 324 11.36 14.59 4.94
C ARG A 324 12.11 14.49 3.60
N LEU A 325 11.76 13.49 2.79
CA LEU A 325 12.43 13.21 1.50
C LEU A 325 11.98 14.15 0.37
N ALA A 326 10.80 14.76 0.50
CA ALA A 326 10.21 15.59 -0.54
C ALA A 326 9.64 16.90 0.05
N PRO A 327 10.48 17.78 0.64
CA PRO A 327 10.02 19.00 1.31
C PRO A 327 9.37 20.02 0.39
N ALA A 328 9.58 19.93 -0.92
CA ALA A 328 8.93 20.81 -1.90
C ALA A 328 7.48 20.39 -2.23
N ILE A 329 7.06 19.20 -1.85
CA ILE A 329 5.70 18.72 -2.16
C ILE A 329 4.70 19.30 -1.15
N PRO A 330 3.59 19.91 -1.62
CA PRO A 330 2.55 20.42 -0.73
C PRO A 330 2.00 19.33 0.20
N PRO A 331 1.81 19.62 1.51
CA PRO A 331 1.25 18.67 2.48
C PRO A 331 -0.08 18.05 2.04
N SER A 332 -0.96 18.83 1.42
CA SER A 332 -2.24 18.35 0.86
C SER A 332 -2.07 17.21 -0.14
N ARG A 333 -1.02 17.22 -0.95
CA ARG A 333 -0.73 16.14 -1.90
C ARG A 333 -0.24 14.87 -1.19
N ILE A 334 0.56 15.01 -0.14
CA ILE A 334 1.04 13.88 0.66
C ILE A 334 -0.14 13.22 1.40
N LEU A 335 -1.01 14.02 2.03
CA LEU A 335 -2.23 13.52 2.68
C LEU A 335 -3.17 12.83 1.68
N ARG A 336 -3.30 13.38 0.48
CA ARG A 336 -4.08 12.76 -0.59
C ARG A 336 -3.51 11.39 -1.00
N SER A 337 -2.18 11.25 -1.06
CA SER A 337 -1.51 9.98 -1.37
C SER A 337 -1.75 8.90 -0.30
N ALA A 338 -1.84 9.30 0.97
CA ALA A 338 -2.14 8.42 2.10
C ALA A 338 -3.65 8.17 2.33
N THR A 339 -4.52 8.68 1.46
CA THR A 339 -5.98 8.60 1.60
C THR A 339 -6.64 8.31 0.24
N LEU A 340 -7.09 9.32 -0.49
CA LEU A 340 -7.90 9.18 -1.69
C LEU A 340 -7.17 8.47 -2.84
N ASP A 341 -5.90 8.81 -3.10
CA ASP A 341 -5.15 8.21 -4.20
C ASP A 341 -4.88 6.72 -3.95
N GLY A 342 -4.59 6.34 -2.69
CA GLY A 342 -4.50 4.94 -2.28
C GLY A 342 -5.84 4.20 -2.41
N ALA A 343 -6.95 4.82 -1.96
CA ALA A 343 -8.27 4.22 -2.08
C ALA A 343 -8.69 4.01 -3.55
N GLU A 344 -8.40 4.96 -4.43
CA GLU A 344 -8.63 4.82 -5.87
C GLU A 344 -7.80 3.69 -6.48
N ALA A 345 -6.51 3.59 -6.12
CA ALA A 345 -5.62 2.53 -6.60
C ALA A 345 -6.09 1.14 -6.17
N LEU A 346 -6.58 0.99 -4.94
CA LEU A 346 -7.09 -0.26 -4.39
C LEU A 346 -8.54 -0.59 -4.83
N GLY A 347 -9.19 0.28 -5.63
CA GLY A 347 -10.55 0.08 -6.13
C GLY A 347 -11.65 0.46 -5.14
N PHE A 348 -11.35 1.20 -4.06
CA PHE A 348 -12.30 1.67 -3.04
C PHE A 348 -12.57 3.18 -3.12
N GLY A 349 -12.07 3.87 -4.12
CA GLY A 349 -12.14 5.33 -4.21
C GLY A 349 -13.53 5.96 -4.25
N ARG A 350 -14.59 5.16 -4.47
CA ARG A 350 -15.98 5.62 -4.35
C ARG A 350 -16.53 5.52 -2.94
N GLU A 351 -15.87 4.75 -2.06
CA GLU A 351 -16.35 4.41 -0.72
C GLU A 351 -15.49 5.03 0.38
N LEU A 352 -14.18 5.11 0.18
CA LEU A 352 -13.18 5.50 1.19
C LEU A 352 -12.22 6.58 0.66
N GLY A 353 -11.37 7.09 1.55
CA GLY A 353 -10.25 7.98 1.22
C GLY A 353 -10.59 9.47 1.10
N ALA A 354 -11.85 9.87 1.25
CA ALA A 354 -12.23 11.29 1.31
C ALA A 354 -13.52 11.48 2.12
N LEU A 355 -13.69 12.66 2.73
CA LEU A 355 -14.96 13.03 3.33
C LEU A 355 -15.85 13.69 2.27
N ALA A 356 -16.80 12.92 1.76
CA ALA A 356 -17.75 13.38 0.74
C ALA A 356 -19.09 12.67 0.87
N PRO A 357 -20.21 13.31 0.46
CA PRO A 357 -21.53 12.68 0.51
C PRO A 357 -21.56 11.34 -0.20
N GLY A 358 -22.21 10.36 0.41
CA GLY A 358 -22.36 8.99 -0.10
C GLY A 358 -21.18 8.06 0.20
N ARG A 359 -20.08 8.54 0.78
CA ARG A 359 -18.96 7.68 1.23
C ARG A 359 -19.19 7.16 2.64
N ARG A 360 -18.52 6.07 2.98
CA ARG A 360 -18.53 5.49 4.33
C ARG A 360 -17.93 6.48 5.32
N ALA A 361 -18.54 6.56 6.49
CA ALA A 361 -18.13 7.48 7.56
C ALA A 361 -16.98 6.89 8.41
N GLU A 362 -15.89 6.47 7.77
CA GLU A 362 -14.64 6.10 8.43
C GLU A 362 -13.88 7.37 8.79
N LEU A 363 -14.23 7.96 9.94
CA LEU A 363 -13.75 9.27 10.38
C LEU A 363 -12.67 9.14 11.43
N LEU A 364 -11.49 9.71 11.15
CA LEU A 364 -10.44 9.92 12.14
C LEU A 364 -10.55 11.28 12.79
N SER A 365 -10.24 11.35 14.08
CA SER A 365 -9.92 12.56 14.81
C SER A 365 -8.43 12.53 15.18
N VAL A 366 -7.68 13.57 14.81
CA VAL A 366 -6.29 13.76 15.24
C VAL A 366 -6.21 14.99 16.11
N ARG A 367 -5.68 14.85 17.33
CA ARG A 367 -5.48 15.99 18.23
C ARG A 367 -4.52 16.99 17.60
N VAL A 368 -4.92 18.27 17.54
CA VAL A 368 -4.10 19.36 17.01
C VAL A 368 -3.83 20.39 18.11
N PRO A 369 -2.65 21.06 18.10
CA PRO A 369 -2.37 22.14 19.04
C PRO A 369 -3.39 23.28 18.87
N PRO A 370 -3.79 23.95 19.96
CA PRO A 370 -4.60 25.18 19.86
C PRO A 370 -3.89 26.22 18.99
N GLY A 371 -4.62 26.79 18.01
CA GLY A 371 -4.07 27.82 17.13
C GLY A 371 -3.12 27.31 16.04
N ALA A 372 -3.20 26.03 15.68
CA ALA A 372 -2.48 25.52 14.52
C ALA A 372 -2.97 26.22 13.25
N ASP A 373 -2.12 27.05 12.62
CA ASP A 373 -2.45 27.81 11.41
C ASP A 373 -2.40 26.95 10.15
N ASP A 374 -1.48 25.97 10.09
CA ASP A 374 -1.34 25.02 8.99
C ASP A 374 -1.54 23.59 9.51
N VAL A 375 -2.79 23.13 9.44
CA VAL A 375 -3.17 21.80 9.89
C VAL A 375 -2.61 20.70 8.98
N GLU A 376 -2.46 20.97 7.68
CA GLU A 376 -1.93 19.97 6.76
C GLU A 376 -0.44 19.72 7.00
N GLU A 377 0.35 20.80 7.23
CA GLU A 377 1.76 20.66 7.61
C GLU A 377 1.92 19.93 8.94
N TYR A 378 1.06 20.21 9.94
CA TYR A 378 1.07 19.49 11.20
C TYR A 378 0.82 17.99 11.02
N LEU A 379 -0.17 17.62 10.21
CA LEU A 379 -0.53 16.20 9.97
C LEU A 379 0.54 15.41 9.22
N VAL A 380 1.40 16.07 8.45
CA VAL A 380 2.52 15.40 7.76
C VAL A 380 3.83 15.41 8.57
N SER A 381 3.84 15.96 9.79
CA SER A 381 5.06 16.11 10.61
C SER A 381 5.38 14.90 11.51
N GLY A 382 4.57 13.83 11.50
CA GLY A 382 4.79 12.62 12.30
C GLY A 382 3.84 12.48 13.49
N ILE A 383 2.59 12.15 13.21
CA ILE A 383 1.54 11.90 14.21
C ILE A 383 1.77 10.52 14.85
N GLN A 384 1.69 10.46 16.19
CA GLN A 384 1.77 9.23 16.95
C GLN A 384 0.38 8.61 17.13
N ALA A 385 0.31 7.28 17.29
CA ALA A 385 -0.97 6.57 17.44
C ALA A 385 -1.85 7.10 18.60
N GLU A 386 -1.24 7.56 19.70
CA GLU A 386 -1.94 8.11 20.87
C GLU A 386 -2.64 9.46 20.60
N GLN A 387 -2.30 10.11 19.46
CA GLN A 387 -2.95 11.36 19.03
C GLN A 387 -4.15 11.09 18.12
N VAL A 388 -4.34 9.84 17.70
CA VAL A 388 -5.36 9.40 16.75
C VAL A 388 -6.52 8.78 17.51
N GLY A 389 -7.74 9.09 17.10
CA GLY A 389 -8.95 8.45 17.58
C GLY A 389 -9.93 8.21 16.43
N TRP A 390 -10.76 7.19 16.56
CA TRP A 390 -11.90 7.01 15.67
C TRP A 390 -13.11 7.73 16.25
N ILE A 391 -13.88 8.37 15.37
CA ILE A 391 -15.16 8.95 15.78
C ILE A 391 -16.17 7.81 15.68
N ASP A 392 -16.48 7.23 16.84
CA ASP A 392 -17.45 6.15 16.96
C ASP A 392 -18.85 6.66 16.58
N GLN A 393 -19.55 5.86 15.79
CA GLN A 393 -20.94 6.12 15.45
C GLN A 393 -21.81 5.51 16.57
N CYS A 394 -22.52 6.35 17.32
CA CYS A 394 -23.49 5.90 18.31
C CYS A 394 -24.73 5.26 17.67
#